data_c37588932b3cd078edc46bde47d31dfe
#
_entry.id   c37588932b3cd078edc46bde47d31dfe
#
_cell.length_a   1.000
_cell.length_b   1.000
_cell.length_c   1.000
_cell.angle_alpha   90.00
_cell.angle_beta   90.00
_cell.angle_gamma   90.00
#
_symmetry.space_group_name_H-M   'P 1'
#
loop_
_entity.id
_entity.type
_entity.pdbx_description
1 polymer ?
#
loop_
_entity_poly.entity_id
_entity_poly.type
_entity_poly.pdbx_seq_one_letter_code
_entity_poly.pdbx_strand_id
1 'polypeptide(L)'
;ARQNDCFGPVARRLENDTGNIRDRGPDFLAYVLIDAVIDSYFPVLDGFADDLEEVEDLISVSRPKNITSRFHDLRNELLVLRRALRPHREAVNELCRPEQDQIGDETRVFLRDCYDHVLQLMELLEIYRDMCSDLRDYYSTTISNRMNEVMQVLTVISTIFIPLSFITGLYGMNFDRRSPWNLPELSLRFGYLYCLGAMSFMSLTMIFFFRRRGWLGGRRN
;
A
#
# COMPACT_ATOMS: atom_id res chain seq x y z
N ALA A 1 15.32 -3.13 34.22
CA ALA A 1 15.66 -2.22 33.13
C ALA A 1 14.40 -1.94 32.34
N ARG A 2 14.01 -0.69 32.18
CA ARG A 2 12.92 -0.29 31.29
C ARG A 2 13.36 -0.63 29.87
N GLN A 3 12.50 -1.29 29.11
CA GLN A 3 12.78 -1.88 27.79
C GLN A 3 13.14 -0.82 26.71
N ASN A 4 13.12 0.49 27.06
CA ASN A 4 13.40 1.63 26.17
C ASN A 4 14.34 2.67 26.82
N ASP A 5 15.38 2.23 27.51
CA ASP A 5 16.37 3.16 28.09
C ASP A 5 17.54 3.35 27.10
N CYS A 6 17.49 4.42 26.31
CA CYS A 6 18.57 4.78 25.38
C CYS A 6 19.89 5.11 26.10
N PHE A 7 19.87 5.46 27.40
CA PHE A 7 21.05 5.78 28.19
C PHE A 7 21.70 4.57 28.87
N GLY A 8 21.03 3.40 28.89
CA GLY A 8 21.59 2.19 29.51
C GLY A 8 22.96 1.78 28.95
N PRO A 9 23.22 1.85 27.63
CA PRO A 9 24.56 1.62 27.08
C PRO A 9 25.60 2.66 27.55
N VAL A 10 25.22 3.93 27.64
CA VAL A 10 26.09 5.01 28.10
C VAL A 10 26.46 4.83 29.57
N ALA A 11 25.46 4.52 30.43
CA ALA A 11 25.70 4.25 31.84
C ALA A 11 26.70 3.09 32.05
N ARG A 12 26.53 1.98 31.29
CA ARG A 12 27.48 0.86 31.34
C ARG A 12 28.88 1.22 30.87
N ARG A 13 29.04 2.08 29.84
CA ARG A 13 30.36 2.58 29.40
C ARG A 13 31.02 3.44 30.50
N LEU A 14 30.21 4.25 31.19
CA LEU A 14 30.67 5.05 32.31
C LEU A 14 31.10 4.18 33.52
N GLU A 15 30.33 3.14 33.85
CA GLU A 15 30.65 2.22 34.95
C GLU A 15 31.93 1.42 34.71
N ASN A 16 32.08 0.90 33.48
CA ASN A 16 33.17 0.02 33.08
C ASN A 16 34.43 0.76 32.60
N ASP A 17 34.44 2.10 32.64
CA ASP A 17 35.55 2.94 32.17
C ASP A 17 35.97 2.63 30.73
N THR A 18 35.00 2.36 29.87
CA THR A 18 35.22 2.04 28.47
C THR A 18 34.85 3.21 27.57
N GLY A 19 35.70 3.47 26.56
CA GLY A 19 35.43 4.48 25.52
C GLY A 19 35.88 5.90 25.87
N ASN A 20 36.84 6.08 26.80
CA ASN A 20 37.47 7.35 27.15
C ASN A 20 36.48 8.48 27.59
N ILE A 21 35.26 8.11 28.01
CA ILE A 21 34.24 9.11 28.40
C ILE A 21 34.68 9.87 29.66
N ARG A 22 35.39 9.21 30.58
CA ARG A 22 35.85 9.81 31.82
C ARG A 22 37.08 10.69 31.64
N ASP A 23 37.91 10.40 30.64
CA ASP A 23 39.14 11.13 30.38
C ASP A 23 38.92 12.41 29.55
N ARG A 24 37.72 12.56 28.95
CA ARG A 24 37.34 13.73 28.16
C ARG A 24 36.45 14.69 28.96
N GLY A 25 36.31 15.91 28.44
CA GLY A 25 35.52 16.94 29.07
C GLY A 25 34.00 16.66 29.14
N PRO A 26 33.25 17.49 29.88
CA PRO A 26 31.81 17.37 30.01
C PRO A 26 31.07 17.56 28.67
N ASP A 27 31.66 18.27 27.73
CA ASP A 27 31.18 18.44 26.36
C ASP A 27 31.13 17.10 25.59
N PHE A 28 32.15 16.24 25.77
CA PHE A 28 32.15 14.91 25.18
C PHE A 28 31.08 14.00 25.80
N LEU A 29 30.82 14.09 27.10
CA LEU A 29 29.71 13.37 27.71
C LEU A 29 28.37 13.85 27.17
N ALA A 30 28.20 15.17 26.96
CA ALA A 30 27.00 15.72 26.35
C ALA A 30 26.78 15.15 24.92
N TYR A 31 27.85 15.11 24.11
CA TYR A 31 27.81 14.45 22.80
C TYR A 31 27.32 13.00 22.90
N VAL A 32 27.94 12.18 23.79
CA VAL A 32 27.58 10.76 23.92
C VAL A 32 26.11 10.55 24.31
N LEU A 33 25.56 11.45 25.14
CA LEU A 33 24.13 11.41 25.48
C LEU A 33 23.22 11.78 24.31
N ILE A 34 23.61 12.80 23.54
CA ILE A 34 22.87 13.22 22.33
C ILE A 34 22.91 12.11 21.30
N ASP A 35 24.06 11.52 21.03
CA ASP A 35 24.28 10.40 20.12
C ASP A 35 23.39 9.21 20.48
N ALA A 36 23.36 8.81 21.76
CA ALA A 36 22.52 7.73 22.24
C ALA A 36 21.00 7.99 22.01
N VAL A 37 20.56 9.24 22.11
CA VAL A 37 19.17 9.62 21.80
C VAL A 37 18.92 9.49 20.31
N ILE A 38 19.81 10.02 19.47
CA ILE A 38 19.67 9.98 18.00
C ILE A 38 19.69 8.53 17.51
N ASP A 39 20.63 7.72 17.96
CA ASP A 39 20.75 6.31 17.61
C ASP A 39 19.51 5.49 18.01
N SER A 40 18.80 5.89 19.05
CA SER A 40 17.58 5.20 19.48
C SER A 40 16.43 5.32 18.49
N TYR A 41 16.49 6.21 17.50
CA TYR A 41 15.47 6.33 16.45
C TYR A 41 15.65 5.30 15.31
N PHE A 42 16.87 4.80 15.05
CA PHE A 42 17.08 3.82 13.97
C PHE A 42 16.27 2.55 14.15
N PRO A 43 16.26 1.86 15.31
CA PRO A 43 15.42 0.68 15.52
C PRO A 43 13.92 0.96 15.39
N VAL A 44 13.49 2.19 15.66
CA VAL A 44 12.09 2.57 15.46
C VAL A 44 11.77 2.67 13.98
N LEU A 45 12.68 3.24 13.18
CA LEU A 45 12.52 3.32 11.73
C LEU A 45 12.61 1.95 11.05
N ASP A 46 13.46 1.04 11.55
CA ASP A 46 13.52 -0.34 11.07
C ASP A 46 12.15 -1.03 11.25
N GLY A 47 11.48 -0.81 12.39
CA GLY A 47 10.13 -1.31 12.62
C GLY A 47 9.09 -0.77 11.63
N PHE A 48 9.27 0.48 11.13
CA PHE A 48 8.40 1.01 10.06
C PHE A 48 8.65 0.35 8.71
N ALA A 49 9.90 -0.03 8.40
CA ALA A 49 10.19 -0.80 7.19
C ALA A 49 9.45 -2.14 7.21
N ASP A 50 9.52 -2.86 8.33
CA ASP A 50 8.82 -4.14 8.52
C ASP A 50 7.29 -3.97 8.41
N ASP A 51 6.73 -2.93 9.02
CA ASP A 51 5.29 -2.62 8.94
C ASP A 51 4.83 -2.30 7.51
N LEU A 52 5.63 -1.60 6.71
CA LEU A 52 5.33 -1.28 5.32
C LEU A 52 5.39 -2.53 4.44
N GLU A 53 6.37 -3.42 4.66
CA GLU A 53 6.48 -4.72 3.98
C GLU A 53 5.28 -5.62 4.29
N GLU A 54 4.86 -5.69 5.58
CA GLU A 54 3.65 -6.42 5.98
C GLU A 54 2.40 -5.89 5.25
N VAL A 55 2.26 -4.57 5.13
CA VAL A 55 1.14 -3.94 4.42
C VAL A 55 1.17 -4.28 2.93
N GLU A 56 2.33 -4.28 2.28
CA GLU A 56 2.50 -4.66 0.87
C GLU A 56 2.05 -6.11 0.63
N ASP A 57 2.49 -7.03 1.48
CA ASP A 57 2.12 -8.44 1.42
C ASP A 57 0.61 -8.63 1.60
N LEU A 58 -0.01 -7.92 2.54
CA LEU A 58 -1.44 -7.97 2.77
C LEU A 58 -2.25 -7.49 1.55
N ILE A 59 -1.78 -6.48 0.81
CA ILE A 59 -2.42 -6.01 -0.44
C ILE A 59 -2.38 -7.10 -1.50
N SER A 60 -1.24 -7.80 -1.61
CA SER A 60 -0.99 -8.79 -2.65
C SER A 60 -1.80 -10.07 -2.45
N VAL A 61 -1.92 -10.57 -1.21
CA VAL A 61 -2.47 -11.90 -0.88
C VAL A 61 -3.91 -11.87 -0.43
N SER A 62 -4.35 -10.86 0.32
CA SER A 62 -5.62 -10.87 1.05
C SER A 62 -6.54 -9.69 0.69
N ARG A 63 -7.78 -9.74 1.23
CA ARG A 63 -8.70 -8.60 1.34
C ARG A 63 -8.71 -8.11 2.80
N PRO A 64 -7.71 -7.36 3.25
CA PRO A 64 -7.71 -6.89 4.62
C PRO A 64 -8.83 -5.86 4.81
N LYS A 65 -9.70 -6.12 5.78
CA LYS A 65 -10.85 -5.23 6.07
C LYS A 65 -10.43 -3.85 6.58
N ASN A 66 -9.18 -3.69 7.07
CA ASN A 66 -8.73 -2.51 7.81
C ASN A 66 -7.44 -1.88 7.25
N ILE A 67 -7.09 -2.12 5.98
CA ILE A 67 -5.83 -1.61 5.43
C ILE A 67 -5.78 -0.08 5.38
N THR A 68 -6.93 0.56 5.16
CA THR A 68 -7.01 2.03 5.11
C THR A 68 -6.71 2.66 6.47
N SER A 69 -7.15 2.04 7.58
CA SER A 69 -6.77 2.52 8.92
C SER A 69 -5.27 2.32 9.17
N ARG A 70 -4.69 1.21 8.74
CA ARG A 70 -3.26 0.94 8.90
C ARG A 70 -2.40 2.00 8.18
N PHE A 71 -2.76 2.38 6.95
CA PHE A 71 -2.11 3.50 6.25
C PHE A 71 -2.21 4.82 7.01
N HIS A 72 -3.38 5.08 7.61
CA HIS A 72 -3.58 6.30 8.39
C HIS A 72 -2.71 6.31 9.65
N ASP A 73 -2.63 5.17 10.34
CA ASP A 73 -1.84 5.02 11.56
C ASP A 73 -0.34 5.19 11.27
N LEU A 74 0.20 4.45 10.28
CA LEU A 74 1.59 4.58 9.84
C LEU A 74 1.95 6.02 9.46
N ARG A 75 1.09 6.69 8.68
CA ARG A 75 1.30 8.08 8.30
C ARG A 75 1.35 9.02 9.50
N ASN A 76 0.45 8.83 10.48
CA ASN A 76 0.42 9.66 11.68
C ASN A 76 1.67 9.46 12.53
N GLU A 77 2.11 8.22 12.70
CA GLU A 77 3.32 7.88 13.44
C GLU A 77 4.57 8.49 12.78
N LEU A 78 4.72 8.39 11.45
CA LEU A 78 5.79 9.06 10.71
C LEU A 78 5.77 10.58 10.88
N LEU A 79 4.57 11.20 10.92
CA LEU A 79 4.44 12.64 11.20
C LEU A 79 4.86 13.01 12.62
N VAL A 80 4.57 12.16 13.60
CA VAL A 80 5.01 12.36 15.01
C VAL A 80 6.53 12.30 15.08
N LEU A 81 7.16 11.29 14.49
CA LEU A 81 8.61 11.16 14.44
C LEU A 81 9.29 12.34 13.74
N ARG A 82 8.75 12.79 12.60
CA ARG A 82 9.27 13.96 11.89
C ARG A 82 9.24 15.22 12.76
N ARG A 83 8.15 15.42 13.52
CA ARG A 83 8.03 16.54 14.45
C ARG A 83 9.03 16.45 15.61
N ALA A 84 9.35 15.24 16.07
CA ALA A 84 10.33 15.02 17.12
C ALA A 84 11.76 15.26 16.61
N LEU A 85 12.11 14.78 15.40
CA LEU A 85 13.47 14.87 14.86
C LEU A 85 13.86 16.29 14.40
N ARG A 86 12.91 17.10 13.98
CA ARG A 86 13.21 18.47 13.49
C ARG A 86 13.93 19.35 14.53
N PRO A 87 13.49 19.43 15.79
CA PRO A 87 14.22 20.17 16.82
C PRO A 87 15.61 19.59 17.12
N HIS A 88 15.79 18.25 17.03
CA HIS A 88 17.11 17.64 17.22
C HIS A 88 18.10 18.11 16.17
N ARG A 89 17.68 18.19 14.91
CA ARG A 89 18.53 18.74 13.84
C ARG A 89 18.98 20.17 14.14
N GLU A 90 18.03 21.02 14.58
CA GLU A 90 18.32 22.42 14.89
C GLU A 90 19.25 22.54 16.09
N ALA A 91 19.02 21.74 17.14
CA ALA A 91 19.84 21.74 18.36
C ALA A 91 21.28 21.25 18.08
N VAL A 92 21.44 20.13 17.36
CA VAL A 92 22.77 19.61 17.03
C VAL A 92 23.53 20.57 16.11
N ASN A 93 22.84 21.16 15.13
CA ASN A 93 23.46 22.17 14.26
C ASN A 93 23.96 23.39 15.03
N GLU A 94 23.20 23.84 16.05
CA GLU A 94 23.62 24.96 16.91
C GLU A 94 24.84 24.60 17.72
N LEU A 95 24.92 23.37 18.25
CA LEU A 95 26.10 22.88 18.99
C LEU A 95 27.37 22.74 18.13
N CYS A 96 27.20 22.52 16.82
CA CYS A 96 28.31 22.44 15.86
C CYS A 96 28.95 23.81 15.53
N ARG A 97 28.30 24.92 15.90
CA ARG A 97 28.81 26.27 15.56
C ARG A 97 30.08 26.62 16.29
N PRO A 98 31.02 27.36 15.63
CA PRO A 98 32.30 27.76 16.23
C PRO A 98 32.15 28.70 17.43
N GLU A 99 31.02 29.42 17.51
CA GLU A 99 30.73 30.40 18.57
C GLU A 99 30.44 29.76 19.93
N GLN A 100 30.31 28.43 19.98
CA GLN A 100 30.08 27.69 21.23
C GLN A 100 31.39 27.39 21.95
N ASP A 101 31.87 28.32 22.79
CA ASP A 101 33.14 28.22 23.54
C ASP A 101 33.19 27.02 24.50
N GLN A 102 32.04 26.46 24.86
CA GLN A 102 31.94 25.32 25.79
C GLN A 102 32.21 23.97 25.10
N ILE A 103 32.32 23.92 23.78
CA ILE A 103 32.51 22.70 22.99
C ILE A 103 33.88 22.73 22.33
N GLY A 104 34.74 21.78 22.73
CA GLY A 104 36.06 21.60 22.15
C GLY A 104 36.01 21.16 20.69
N ASP A 105 37.06 21.50 19.94
CA ASP A 105 37.13 21.18 18.50
C ASP A 105 37.08 19.68 18.23
N GLU A 106 37.65 18.85 19.11
CA GLU A 106 37.51 17.38 18.99
C GLU A 106 36.06 16.94 19.14
N THR A 107 35.33 17.44 20.14
CA THR A 107 33.91 17.09 20.35
C THR A 107 33.03 17.58 19.22
N ARG A 108 33.37 18.71 18.60
CA ARG A 108 32.64 19.28 17.47
C ARG A 108 32.67 18.36 16.24
N VAL A 109 33.73 17.59 16.03
CA VAL A 109 33.79 16.59 14.96
C VAL A 109 32.77 15.49 15.18
N PHE A 110 32.64 15.00 16.40
CA PHE A 110 31.63 13.97 16.76
C PHE A 110 30.18 14.49 16.69
N LEU A 111 29.97 15.76 17.10
CA LEU A 111 28.65 16.39 16.95
C LEU A 111 28.25 16.57 15.49
N ARG A 112 29.23 16.77 14.58
CA ARG A 112 28.94 16.80 13.14
C ARG A 112 28.47 15.44 12.61
N ASP A 113 29.05 14.36 13.12
CA ASP A 113 28.60 12.99 12.81
C ASP A 113 27.16 12.75 13.31
N CYS A 114 26.85 13.20 14.55
CA CYS A 114 25.46 13.21 15.04
C CYS A 114 24.51 14.00 14.13
N TYR A 115 24.95 15.14 13.60
CA TYR A 115 24.15 15.94 12.67
C TYR A 115 23.84 15.16 11.38
N ASP A 116 24.85 14.47 10.85
CA ASP A 116 24.69 13.64 9.65
C ASP A 116 23.73 12.46 9.90
N HIS A 117 23.78 11.83 11.08
CA HIS A 117 22.81 10.81 11.51
C HIS A 117 21.37 11.37 11.54
N VAL A 118 21.17 12.58 12.07
CA VAL A 118 19.84 13.22 12.08
C VAL A 118 19.35 13.49 10.66
N LEU A 119 20.23 13.93 9.75
CA LEU A 119 19.88 14.10 8.34
C LEU A 119 19.46 12.78 7.68
N GLN A 120 20.21 11.70 7.94
CA GLN A 120 19.88 10.36 7.46
C GLN A 120 18.53 9.88 7.99
N LEU A 121 18.24 10.05 9.27
CA LEU A 121 16.94 9.71 9.85
C LEU A 121 15.80 10.51 9.22
N MET A 122 16.00 11.79 8.93
CA MET A 122 15.00 12.62 8.26
C MET A 122 14.75 12.18 6.82
N GLU A 123 15.81 11.78 6.10
CA GLU A 123 15.71 11.24 4.74
C GLU A 123 14.94 9.92 4.71
N LEU A 124 15.26 8.99 5.63
CA LEU A 124 14.52 7.73 5.78
C LEU A 124 13.04 7.97 6.06
N LEU A 125 12.70 8.93 6.92
CA LEU A 125 11.31 9.30 7.17
C LEU A 125 10.59 9.82 5.92
N GLU A 126 11.27 10.56 5.06
CA GLU A 126 10.68 11.00 3.78
C GLU A 126 10.47 9.83 2.84
N ILE A 127 11.44 8.93 2.73
CA ILE A 127 11.33 7.70 1.93
C ILE A 127 10.14 6.86 2.41
N TYR A 128 10.01 6.59 3.70
CA TYR A 128 8.90 5.78 4.23
C TYR A 128 7.54 6.45 4.05
N ARG A 129 7.47 7.78 4.15
CA ARG A 129 6.25 8.53 3.84
C ARG A 129 5.83 8.35 2.39
N ASP A 130 6.79 8.43 1.47
CA ASP A 130 6.53 8.29 0.04
C ASP A 130 6.14 6.84 -0.30
N MET A 131 6.83 5.84 0.28
CA MET A 131 6.42 4.43 0.18
C MET A 131 5.00 4.17 0.70
N CYS A 132 4.64 4.77 1.84
CA CYS A 132 3.26 4.68 2.36
C CYS A 132 2.23 5.27 1.38
N SER A 133 2.57 6.35 0.69
CA SER A 133 1.72 6.95 -0.36
C SER A 133 1.60 6.03 -1.58
N ASP A 134 2.71 5.48 -2.04
CA ASP A 134 2.76 4.58 -3.20
C ASP A 134 1.98 3.28 -2.94
N LEU A 135 2.12 2.68 -1.76
CA LEU A 135 1.36 1.51 -1.35
C LEU A 135 -0.15 1.78 -1.28
N ARG A 136 -0.56 2.96 -0.81
CA ARG A 136 -1.97 3.39 -0.81
C ARG A 136 -2.52 3.48 -2.24
N ASP A 137 -1.75 4.05 -3.16
CA ASP A 137 -2.15 4.22 -4.55
C ASP A 137 -2.16 2.85 -5.28
N TYR A 138 -1.22 1.96 -4.96
CA TYR A 138 -1.21 0.57 -5.39
C TYR A 138 -2.47 -0.18 -4.91
N TYR A 139 -2.85 -0.02 -3.63
CA TYR A 139 -4.07 -0.60 -3.08
C TYR A 139 -5.33 -0.09 -3.81
N SER A 140 -5.42 1.23 -4.04
CA SER A 140 -6.54 1.84 -4.77
C SER A 140 -6.65 1.28 -6.19
N THR A 141 -5.53 1.15 -6.89
CA THR A 141 -5.44 0.56 -8.23
C THR A 141 -5.87 -0.91 -8.22
N THR A 142 -5.43 -1.68 -7.23
CA THR A 142 -5.78 -3.09 -7.07
C THR A 142 -7.29 -3.28 -6.85
N ILE A 143 -7.92 -2.42 -6.01
CA ILE A 143 -9.38 -2.43 -5.83
C ILE A 143 -10.09 -2.07 -7.14
N SER A 144 -9.63 -1.04 -7.86
CA SER A 144 -10.22 -0.61 -9.12
C SER A 144 -10.15 -1.72 -10.17
N ASN A 145 -9.02 -2.40 -10.28
CA ASN A 145 -8.85 -3.52 -11.19
C ASN A 145 -9.79 -4.69 -10.85
N ARG A 146 -9.93 -5.03 -9.57
CA ARG A 146 -10.89 -6.07 -9.12
C ARG A 146 -12.33 -5.68 -9.41
N MET A 147 -12.69 -4.40 -9.23
CA MET A 147 -14.02 -3.90 -9.56
C MET A 147 -14.28 -4.04 -11.07
N ASN A 148 -13.30 -3.70 -11.90
CA ASN A 148 -13.38 -3.87 -13.35
C ASN A 148 -13.54 -5.34 -13.76
N GLU A 149 -12.86 -6.28 -13.09
CA GLU A 149 -13.04 -7.72 -13.31
C GLU A 149 -14.48 -8.18 -13.00
N VAL A 150 -15.05 -7.74 -11.86
CA VAL A 150 -16.44 -8.05 -11.50
C VAL A 150 -17.41 -7.45 -12.51
N MET A 151 -17.21 -6.18 -12.90
CA MET A 151 -18.01 -5.52 -13.92
C MET A 151 -17.92 -6.24 -15.28
N GLN A 152 -16.73 -6.71 -15.65
CA GLN A 152 -16.51 -7.47 -16.87
C GLN A 152 -17.30 -8.79 -16.86
N VAL A 153 -17.23 -9.56 -15.77
CA VAL A 153 -18.02 -10.80 -15.62
C VAL A 153 -19.51 -10.52 -15.70
N LEU A 154 -20.00 -9.51 -15.00
CA LEU A 154 -21.41 -9.13 -15.02
C LEU A 154 -21.84 -8.69 -16.43
N THR A 155 -21.01 -7.92 -17.14
CA THR A 155 -21.26 -7.48 -18.50
C THR A 155 -21.37 -8.67 -19.46
N VAL A 156 -20.44 -9.63 -19.37
CA VAL A 156 -20.46 -10.84 -20.21
C VAL A 156 -21.75 -11.62 -19.96
N ILE A 157 -22.11 -11.88 -18.72
CA ILE A 157 -23.34 -12.60 -18.37
C ILE A 157 -24.56 -11.84 -18.91
N SER A 158 -24.69 -10.56 -18.63
CA SER A 158 -25.84 -9.75 -19.04
C SER A 158 -25.98 -9.68 -20.56
N THR A 159 -24.87 -9.47 -21.28
CA THR A 159 -24.87 -9.36 -22.74
C THR A 159 -25.29 -10.66 -23.41
N ILE A 160 -25.01 -11.81 -22.81
CA ILE A 160 -25.47 -13.12 -23.35
C ILE A 160 -26.93 -13.39 -22.97
N PHE A 161 -27.30 -13.18 -21.70
CA PHE A 161 -28.61 -13.60 -21.21
C PHE A 161 -29.76 -12.65 -21.58
N ILE A 162 -29.53 -11.33 -21.68
CA ILE A 162 -30.60 -10.37 -21.98
C ILE A 162 -31.23 -10.64 -23.36
N PRO A 163 -30.47 -10.79 -24.46
CA PRO A 163 -31.07 -11.10 -25.75
C PRO A 163 -31.76 -12.47 -25.77
N LEU A 164 -31.21 -13.48 -25.09
CA LEU A 164 -31.84 -14.79 -24.98
C LEU A 164 -33.17 -14.73 -24.24
N SER A 165 -33.20 -13.99 -23.12
CA SER A 165 -34.44 -13.79 -22.37
C SER A 165 -35.49 -13.01 -23.16
N PHE A 166 -35.05 -12.04 -23.98
CA PHE A 166 -35.96 -11.32 -24.88
C PHE A 166 -36.56 -12.25 -25.92
N ILE A 167 -35.76 -13.11 -26.58
CA ILE A 167 -36.26 -14.10 -27.56
C ILE A 167 -37.24 -15.07 -26.90
N THR A 168 -36.86 -15.65 -25.73
CA THR A 168 -37.77 -16.57 -25.02
C THR A 168 -39.05 -15.90 -24.56
N GLY A 169 -38.97 -14.63 -24.12
CA GLY A 169 -40.15 -13.85 -23.77
C GLY A 169 -41.07 -13.58 -24.96
N LEU A 170 -40.49 -13.23 -26.12
CA LEU A 170 -41.26 -12.99 -27.34
C LEU A 170 -41.96 -14.26 -27.82
N TYR A 171 -41.26 -15.40 -27.87
CA TYR A 171 -41.84 -16.69 -28.26
C TYR A 171 -42.74 -17.29 -27.16
N GLY A 172 -42.70 -16.82 -25.94
CA GLY A 172 -43.60 -17.17 -24.83
C GLY A 172 -44.92 -16.40 -24.85
N MET A 173 -45.11 -15.41 -25.74
CA MET A 173 -46.34 -14.64 -25.84
C MET A 173 -47.43 -15.43 -26.49
N ASN A 174 -48.67 -15.34 -25.95
CA ASN A 174 -49.86 -16.02 -26.46
C ASN A 174 -50.61 -15.13 -27.45
N PHE A 175 -50.15 -15.06 -28.70
CA PHE A 175 -50.87 -14.38 -29.76
C PHE A 175 -51.88 -15.32 -30.46
N ASP A 176 -52.97 -14.74 -31.05
CA ASP A 176 -53.92 -15.49 -31.82
C ASP A 176 -53.26 -16.04 -33.09
N ARG A 177 -53.21 -17.36 -33.24
CA ARG A 177 -52.59 -18.09 -34.38
C ARG A 177 -53.38 -17.99 -35.67
N ARG A 178 -54.60 -17.43 -35.68
CA ARG A 178 -55.43 -17.26 -36.89
C ARG A 178 -54.89 -16.17 -37.83
N SER A 179 -54.07 -15.24 -37.30
CA SER A 179 -53.43 -14.19 -38.10
C SER A 179 -52.11 -14.69 -38.67
N PRO A 180 -51.85 -14.56 -39.96
CA PRO A 180 -50.59 -15.01 -40.60
C PRO A 180 -49.38 -14.19 -40.19
N TRP A 181 -49.59 -13.07 -39.50
CA TRP A 181 -48.52 -12.18 -39.01
C TRP A 181 -48.12 -12.46 -37.56
N ASN A 182 -48.81 -13.35 -36.88
CA ASN A 182 -48.57 -13.68 -35.48
C ASN A 182 -47.64 -14.90 -35.34
N LEU A 183 -46.34 -14.69 -35.23
CA LEU A 183 -45.30 -15.69 -35.01
C LEU A 183 -45.44 -16.90 -35.97
N PRO A 184 -45.30 -16.70 -37.30
CA PRO A 184 -45.54 -17.77 -38.30
C PRO A 184 -44.62 -18.98 -38.10
N GLU A 185 -43.44 -18.79 -37.45
CA GLU A 185 -42.46 -19.84 -37.14
C GLU A 185 -43.03 -20.91 -36.20
N LEU A 186 -43.97 -20.57 -35.32
CA LEU A 186 -44.58 -21.51 -34.37
C LEU A 186 -45.46 -22.53 -35.07
N SER A 187 -45.89 -22.27 -36.30
CA SER A 187 -46.67 -23.21 -37.11
C SER A 187 -45.77 -24.18 -37.87
N LEU A 188 -44.48 -23.97 -37.98
CA LEU A 188 -43.51 -24.84 -38.64
C LEU A 188 -43.25 -26.09 -37.80
N ARG A 189 -43.15 -27.27 -38.44
CA ARG A 189 -42.87 -28.56 -37.80
C ARG A 189 -41.56 -28.55 -36.97
N PHE A 190 -40.61 -27.71 -37.36
CA PHE A 190 -39.29 -27.58 -36.71
C PHE A 190 -39.05 -26.20 -36.07
N GLY A 191 -40.11 -25.40 -35.84
CA GLY A 191 -40.00 -24.04 -35.31
C GLY A 191 -39.23 -23.96 -33.97
N TYR A 192 -39.45 -24.94 -33.10
CA TYR A 192 -38.70 -25.03 -31.82
C TYR A 192 -37.20 -25.25 -32.03
N LEU A 193 -36.81 -26.15 -32.95
CA LEU A 193 -35.38 -26.41 -33.24
C LEU A 193 -34.72 -25.20 -33.91
N TYR A 194 -35.46 -24.46 -34.73
CA TYR A 194 -34.98 -23.23 -35.34
C TYR A 194 -34.71 -22.16 -34.28
N CYS A 195 -35.62 -21.96 -33.33
CA CYS A 195 -35.45 -21.02 -32.24
C CYS A 195 -34.23 -21.37 -31.35
N LEU A 196 -34.10 -22.65 -30.95
CA LEU A 196 -32.95 -23.14 -30.19
C LEU A 196 -31.64 -22.97 -30.97
N GLY A 197 -31.63 -23.24 -32.26
CA GLY A 197 -30.48 -23.06 -33.13
C GLY A 197 -30.04 -21.60 -33.22
N ALA A 198 -30.99 -20.66 -33.38
CA ALA A 198 -30.74 -19.24 -33.42
C ALA A 198 -30.16 -18.72 -32.06
N MET A 199 -30.76 -19.16 -30.97
CA MET A 199 -30.27 -18.80 -29.60
C MET A 199 -28.86 -19.36 -29.34
N SER A 200 -28.61 -20.62 -29.74
CA SER A 200 -27.30 -21.26 -29.61
C SER A 200 -26.25 -20.55 -30.46
N PHE A 201 -26.59 -20.24 -31.71
CA PHE A 201 -25.70 -19.50 -32.61
C PHE A 201 -25.34 -18.10 -32.04
N MET A 202 -26.34 -17.38 -31.54
CA MET A 202 -26.14 -16.07 -30.91
C MET A 202 -25.23 -16.17 -29.68
N SER A 203 -25.48 -17.14 -28.79
CA SER A 203 -24.67 -17.37 -27.61
C SER A 203 -23.23 -17.71 -27.96
N LEU A 204 -23.02 -18.62 -28.91
CA LEU A 204 -21.68 -19.02 -29.35
C LEU A 204 -20.92 -17.85 -29.99
N THR A 205 -21.61 -17.02 -30.77
CA THR A 205 -21.03 -15.83 -31.40
C THR A 205 -20.57 -14.82 -30.32
N MET A 206 -21.40 -14.59 -29.29
CA MET A 206 -21.06 -13.71 -28.18
C MET A 206 -19.89 -14.25 -27.36
N ILE A 207 -19.89 -15.54 -27.02
CA ILE A 207 -18.78 -16.19 -26.30
C ILE A 207 -17.48 -16.10 -27.11
N PHE A 208 -17.56 -16.37 -28.43
CA PHE A 208 -16.40 -16.24 -29.32
C PHE A 208 -15.88 -14.81 -29.38
N PHE A 209 -16.75 -13.81 -29.45
CA PHE A 209 -16.40 -12.40 -29.44
C PHE A 209 -15.68 -12.01 -28.15
N PHE A 210 -16.25 -12.37 -27.00
CA PHE A 210 -15.62 -12.05 -25.69
C PHE A 210 -14.31 -12.81 -25.49
N ARG A 211 -14.22 -14.06 -25.94
CA ARG A 211 -12.96 -14.83 -25.91
C ARG A 211 -11.88 -14.19 -26.78
N ARG A 212 -12.23 -13.73 -27.98
CA ARG A 212 -11.31 -13.03 -28.88
C ARG A 212 -10.84 -11.68 -28.31
N ARG A 213 -11.69 -11.02 -27.54
CA ARG A 213 -11.36 -9.77 -26.81
C ARG A 213 -10.55 -10.02 -25.51
N GLY A 214 -10.29 -11.28 -25.15
CA GLY A 214 -9.57 -11.63 -23.92
C GLY A 214 -10.41 -11.50 -22.65
N TRP A 215 -11.72 -11.33 -22.76
CA TRP A 215 -12.63 -11.19 -21.62
C TRP A 215 -13.01 -12.54 -21.00
N LEU A 216 -12.94 -13.63 -21.78
CA LEU A 216 -13.15 -14.99 -21.34
C LEU A 216 -11.85 -15.79 -21.57
N GLY A 217 -11.24 -16.23 -20.51
CA GLY A 217 -9.97 -16.95 -20.54
C GLY A 217 -8.81 -16.03 -20.20
N GLY A 218 -8.74 -15.61 -18.93
CA GLY A 218 -7.68 -14.76 -18.40
C GLY A 218 -6.30 -15.30 -18.72
N ARG A 219 -5.55 -14.61 -19.55
CA ARG A 219 -4.09 -14.67 -19.47
C ARG A 219 -3.70 -13.98 -18.17
N ARG A 220 -3.51 -14.78 -17.12
CA ARG A 220 -2.58 -14.38 -16.06
C ARG A 220 -1.20 -14.30 -16.73
N ASN A 221 -0.73 -13.11 -16.98
CA ASN A 221 0.70 -12.79 -16.98
C ASN A 221 0.99 -12.12 -15.66
#